data_d0d24151413a61524b9831fbf6cc1e0e
#
_entry.id   d0d24151413a61524b9831fbf6cc1e0e
#
_cell.length_a   1.000
_cell.length_b   1.000
_cell.length_c   1.000
_cell.angle_alpha   90.00
_cell.angle_beta   90.00
_cell.angle_gamma   90.00
#
_symmetry.space_group_name_H-M   'P 1'
#
loop_
_entity.id
_entity.type
_entity.pdbx_description
1 polymer ?
#
loop_
_entity_poly.entity_id
_entity_poly.type
_entity_poly.pdbx_seq_one_letter_code
_entity_poly.pdbx_strand_id
1 'polypeptide(L)'
;MVKLSVIVPFYNVQTYAPDTLKSLAANAREDFEFLLVDDCSRDETPEILARAERELPGARLLRHSQNGGLATARNTGLDEARGEYVTFLDGDDWLAPGYYPQLLSTIEELGCDFVRTDHVQCTARARSVHRVPHGRRGVVMDPREVILPADRSTSVDYAFAWAGMYHRRLLDDGVLHFKDGLRTAEDRPWIWRLHREAKSMAVVGLLGVFYRRGVASSLTQIGDVRQLDFIRAFDQVIEETAQDRAADLLLPKAVRTYCAIISHHLGSIERFEPQVARKLRTMSAAAMKRMPQDVLKEALDSMDVQRASRLRRLRRRPVPAEVAA
;
A
#
# COMPACT_ATOMS: atom_id res chain seq x y z
N MET A 1 18.86 -22.06 -5.58
CA MET A 1 17.38 -21.77 -5.58
C MET A 1 17.22 -20.36 -5.03
N VAL A 2 16.41 -19.53 -5.69
CA VAL A 2 16.19 -18.16 -5.23
C VAL A 2 15.34 -18.18 -3.95
N LYS A 3 15.81 -17.52 -2.89
CA LYS A 3 15.11 -17.41 -1.62
C LYS A 3 14.21 -16.18 -1.55
N LEU A 4 14.70 -15.04 -2.06
CA LEU A 4 13.98 -13.77 -1.98
C LEU A 4 13.92 -13.07 -3.34
N SER A 5 12.72 -12.69 -3.78
CA SER A 5 12.50 -11.75 -4.88
C SER A 5 12.15 -10.38 -4.31
N VAL A 6 12.93 -9.38 -4.63
CA VAL A 6 12.69 -7.98 -4.28
C VAL A 6 12.18 -7.24 -5.51
N ILE A 7 10.93 -6.77 -5.47
CA ILE A 7 10.29 -6.07 -6.57
C ILE A 7 10.42 -4.57 -6.34
N VAL A 8 11.03 -3.87 -7.30
CA VAL A 8 11.33 -2.43 -7.17
C VAL A 8 10.82 -1.69 -8.40
N PRO A 9 9.64 -1.08 -8.34
CA PRO A 9 9.12 -0.24 -9.41
C PRO A 9 9.82 1.13 -9.43
N PHE A 10 10.15 1.61 -10.64
CA PHE A 10 10.76 2.91 -10.87
C PHE A 10 9.95 3.69 -11.93
N TYR A 11 9.74 4.96 -11.68
CA TYR A 11 9.16 5.88 -12.64
C TYR A 11 9.62 7.33 -12.41
N ASN A 12 10.48 7.87 -13.27
CA ASN A 12 11.02 9.23 -13.20
C ASN A 12 11.60 9.57 -11.82
N VAL A 13 12.53 8.76 -11.35
CA VAL A 13 13.17 8.85 -10.02
C VAL A 13 14.70 8.92 -10.11
N GLN A 14 15.26 9.46 -11.20
CA GLN A 14 16.71 9.57 -11.42
C GLN A 14 17.48 10.12 -10.22
N THR A 15 16.90 11.05 -9.47
CA THR A 15 17.51 11.68 -8.30
C THR A 15 17.65 10.72 -7.12
N TYR A 16 16.76 9.73 -7.00
CA TYR A 16 16.66 8.85 -5.82
C TYR A 16 17.12 7.42 -6.12
N ALA A 17 16.95 6.95 -7.36
CA ALA A 17 17.31 5.60 -7.77
C ALA A 17 18.74 5.19 -7.38
N PRO A 18 19.79 6.05 -7.44
CA PRO A 18 21.13 5.67 -6.98
C PRO A 18 21.20 5.28 -5.51
N ASP A 19 20.49 6.00 -4.62
CA ASP A 19 20.45 5.66 -3.18
C ASP A 19 19.75 4.31 -2.95
N THR A 20 18.60 4.10 -3.64
CA THR A 20 17.84 2.85 -3.60
C THR A 20 18.72 1.67 -4.03
N LEU A 21 19.37 1.77 -5.21
CA LEU A 21 20.23 0.71 -5.76
C LEU A 21 21.44 0.43 -4.88
N LYS A 22 22.08 1.46 -4.33
CA LYS A 22 23.17 1.30 -3.36
C LYS A 22 22.71 0.55 -2.11
N SER A 23 21.50 0.82 -1.63
CA SER A 23 20.95 0.12 -0.47
C SER A 23 20.58 -1.34 -0.78
N LEU A 24 20.13 -1.64 -2.00
CA LEU A 24 19.92 -3.02 -2.46
C LEU A 24 21.23 -3.80 -2.49
N ALA A 25 22.31 -3.19 -3.03
CA ALA A 25 23.63 -3.81 -3.05
C ALA A 25 24.14 -4.17 -1.64
N ALA A 26 23.86 -3.31 -0.63
CA ALA A 26 24.20 -3.57 0.77
C ALA A 26 23.33 -4.66 1.42
N ASN A 27 22.32 -5.16 0.73
CA ASN A 27 21.42 -6.25 1.14
C ASN A 27 21.53 -7.48 0.24
N ALA A 28 22.42 -7.46 -0.78
CA ALA A 28 22.54 -8.53 -1.75
C ALA A 28 23.11 -9.82 -1.13
N ARG A 29 22.53 -10.95 -1.57
CA ARG A 29 22.99 -12.32 -1.31
C ARG A 29 22.92 -13.13 -2.62
N GLU A 30 23.64 -14.22 -2.73
CA GLU A 30 23.66 -15.09 -3.91
C GLU A 30 22.30 -15.72 -4.24
N ASP A 31 21.44 -15.88 -3.22
CA ASP A 31 20.09 -16.43 -3.32
C ASP A 31 18.99 -15.38 -3.38
N PHE A 32 19.33 -14.09 -3.63
CA PHE A 32 18.39 -12.99 -3.83
C PHE A 32 18.35 -12.57 -5.29
N GLU A 33 17.16 -12.21 -5.77
CA GLU A 33 16.98 -11.50 -7.04
C GLU A 33 16.31 -10.14 -6.80
N PHE A 34 16.68 -9.17 -7.63
CA PHE A 34 16.15 -7.81 -7.62
C PHE A 34 15.48 -7.54 -8.96
N LEU A 35 14.15 -7.47 -8.96
CA LEU A 35 13.35 -7.21 -10.14
C LEU A 35 13.12 -5.69 -10.25
N LEU A 36 13.97 -5.04 -11.06
CA LEU A 36 13.93 -3.60 -11.30
C LEU A 36 12.92 -3.33 -12.42
N VAL A 37 11.77 -2.77 -12.10
CA VAL A 37 10.70 -2.54 -13.08
C VAL A 37 10.65 -1.07 -13.47
N ASP A 38 11.09 -0.73 -14.69
CA ASP A 38 10.97 0.61 -15.24
C ASP A 38 9.59 0.80 -15.90
N ASP A 39 8.74 1.60 -15.28
CA ASP A 39 7.39 1.89 -15.78
C ASP A 39 7.37 3.00 -16.85
N CYS A 40 8.23 2.86 -17.87
CA CYS A 40 8.38 3.80 -19.00
C CYS A 40 8.84 5.20 -18.55
N SER A 41 9.94 5.28 -17.79
CA SER A 41 10.56 6.55 -17.37
C SER A 41 11.05 7.36 -18.58
N ARG A 42 11.07 8.70 -18.40
CA ARG A 42 11.45 9.69 -19.44
C ARG A 42 12.63 10.56 -19.02
N ASP A 43 13.16 10.34 -17.83
CA ASP A 43 14.38 10.95 -17.30
C ASP A 43 15.56 9.96 -17.42
N GLU A 44 16.65 10.15 -16.71
CA GLU A 44 17.84 9.27 -16.73
C GLU A 44 17.64 7.94 -15.96
N THR A 45 16.45 7.67 -15.42
CA THR A 45 16.18 6.41 -14.70
C THR A 45 16.49 5.16 -15.51
N PRO A 46 16.11 5.04 -16.83
CA PRO A 46 16.39 3.85 -17.62
C PRO A 46 17.88 3.53 -17.77
N GLU A 47 18.73 4.54 -17.92
CA GLU A 47 20.19 4.40 -18.02
C GLU A 47 20.81 3.98 -16.70
N ILE A 48 20.31 4.53 -15.58
CA ILE A 48 20.74 4.17 -14.23
C ILE A 48 20.41 2.70 -13.95
N LEU A 49 19.19 2.25 -14.30
CA LEU A 49 18.76 0.86 -14.13
C LEU A 49 19.51 -0.12 -15.01
N ALA A 50 19.80 0.26 -16.28
CA ALA A 50 20.60 -0.57 -17.18
C ALA A 50 22.04 -0.78 -16.69
N ARG A 51 22.60 0.21 -15.97
CA ARG A 51 23.90 0.06 -15.30
C ARG A 51 23.74 -0.86 -14.08
N ALA A 52 22.73 -0.65 -13.26
CA ALA A 52 22.46 -1.47 -12.06
C ALA A 52 22.25 -2.94 -12.40
N GLU A 53 21.58 -3.28 -13.50
CA GLU A 53 21.42 -4.66 -13.95
C GLU A 53 22.76 -5.38 -14.16
N ARG A 54 23.81 -4.68 -14.60
CA ARG A 54 25.15 -5.24 -14.81
C ARG A 54 26.00 -5.31 -13.53
N GLU A 55 25.76 -4.39 -12.60
CA GLU A 55 26.62 -4.18 -11.43
C GLU A 55 26.05 -4.80 -10.14
N LEU A 56 24.73 -4.95 -10.03
CA LEU A 56 24.05 -5.51 -8.84
C LEU A 56 23.81 -7.01 -9.06
N PRO A 57 24.47 -7.89 -8.29
CA PRO A 57 24.25 -9.34 -8.39
C PRO A 57 22.78 -9.70 -8.21
N GLY A 58 22.25 -10.55 -9.10
CA GLY A 58 20.85 -10.97 -9.07
C GLY A 58 19.84 -9.95 -9.60
N ALA A 59 20.28 -8.78 -10.12
CA ALA A 59 19.39 -7.81 -10.72
C ALA A 59 18.90 -8.27 -12.11
N ARG A 60 17.63 -8.00 -12.39
CA ARG A 60 16.96 -8.19 -13.67
C ARG A 60 16.14 -6.96 -13.97
N LEU A 61 16.32 -6.35 -15.14
CA LEU A 61 15.60 -5.16 -15.57
C LEU A 61 14.40 -5.54 -16.43
N LEU A 62 13.21 -5.14 -15.99
CA LEU A 62 11.95 -5.28 -16.71
C LEU A 62 11.49 -3.89 -17.16
N ARG A 63 11.11 -3.73 -18.44
CA ARG A 63 10.73 -2.43 -19.00
C ARG A 63 9.33 -2.45 -19.58
N HIS A 64 8.54 -1.48 -19.21
CA HIS A 64 7.25 -1.23 -19.85
C HIS A 64 7.40 -0.35 -21.09
N SER A 65 6.62 -0.64 -22.14
CA SER A 65 6.54 0.19 -23.34
C SER A 65 5.67 1.45 -23.14
N GLN A 66 4.83 1.45 -22.11
CA GLN A 66 3.98 2.56 -21.69
C GLN A 66 3.82 2.57 -20.18
N ASN A 67 3.56 3.74 -19.59
CA ASN A 67 3.34 3.85 -18.16
C ASN A 67 2.04 3.15 -17.74
N GLY A 68 2.16 2.06 -16.99
CA GLY A 68 1.06 1.27 -16.44
C GLY A 68 0.61 1.72 -15.05
N GLY A 69 1.48 2.40 -14.31
CA GLY A 69 1.29 2.79 -12.90
C GLY A 69 1.86 1.77 -11.92
N LEU A 70 1.90 2.17 -10.65
CA LEU A 70 2.58 1.45 -9.59
C LEU A 70 2.04 0.01 -9.40
N ALA A 71 0.72 -0.18 -9.45
CA ALA A 71 0.08 -1.49 -9.35
C ALA A 71 0.56 -2.44 -10.46
N THR A 72 0.51 -1.99 -11.72
CA THR A 72 0.94 -2.78 -12.88
C THR A 72 2.44 -3.10 -12.81
N ALA A 73 3.27 -2.14 -12.40
CA ALA A 73 4.71 -2.38 -12.25
C ALA A 73 5.02 -3.42 -11.15
N ARG A 74 4.31 -3.38 -10.03
CA ARG A 74 4.43 -4.42 -9.00
C ARG A 74 3.94 -5.78 -9.49
N ASN A 75 2.84 -5.85 -10.23
CA ASN A 75 2.32 -7.09 -10.82
C ASN A 75 3.33 -7.71 -11.80
N THR A 76 3.92 -6.90 -12.69
CA THR A 76 5.00 -7.37 -13.60
C THR A 76 6.15 -8.00 -12.83
N GLY A 77 6.55 -7.39 -11.70
CA GLY A 77 7.57 -7.98 -10.84
C GLY A 77 7.10 -9.27 -10.16
N LEU A 78 5.83 -9.35 -9.72
CA LEU A 78 5.26 -10.56 -9.13
C LEU A 78 5.24 -11.73 -10.12
N ASP A 79 4.83 -11.48 -11.36
CA ASP A 79 4.75 -12.51 -12.42
C ASP A 79 6.13 -13.09 -12.77
N GLU A 80 7.19 -12.30 -12.61
CA GLU A 80 8.59 -12.69 -12.89
C GLU A 80 9.35 -13.22 -11.66
N ALA A 81 8.76 -13.13 -10.46
CA ALA A 81 9.38 -13.53 -9.21
C ALA A 81 9.58 -15.05 -9.12
N ARG A 82 10.77 -15.48 -8.66
CA ARG A 82 11.17 -16.89 -8.51
C ARG A 82 11.46 -17.28 -7.06
N GLY A 83 11.54 -16.28 -6.17
CA GLY A 83 11.88 -16.47 -4.77
C GLY A 83 10.81 -17.23 -3.99
N GLU A 84 11.23 -17.95 -2.97
CA GLU A 84 10.35 -18.56 -1.97
C GLU A 84 9.59 -17.50 -1.17
N TYR A 85 10.21 -16.33 -1.02
CA TYR A 85 9.62 -15.13 -0.43
C TYR A 85 9.66 -13.95 -1.40
N VAL A 86 8.71 -13.03 -1.23
CA VAL A 86 8.60 -11.82 -2.04
C VAL A 86 8.53 -10.61 -1.12
N THR A 87 9.14 -9.51 -1.52
CA THR A 87 8.99 -8.19 -0.89
C THR A 87 9.01 -7.08 -1.93
N PHE A 88 8.64 -5.88 -1.51
CA PHE A 88 8.63 -4.68 -2.34
C PHE A 88 9.55 -3.61 -1.75
N LEU A 89 10.01 -2.72 -2.60
CA LEU A 89 10.65 -1.45 -2.22
C LEU A 89 10.31 -0.40 -3.27
N ASP A 90 9.89 0.79 -2.86
CA ASP A 90 9.64 1.86 -3.82
C ASP A 90 10.98 2.48 -4.29
N GLY A 91 11.06 2.87 -5.57
CA GLY A 91 12.31 3.29 -6.24
C GLY A 91 12.89 4.63 -5.77
N ASP A 92 12.22 5.30 -4.84
CA ASP A 92 12.66 6.54 -4.17
C ASP A 92 12.99 6.36 -2.69
N ASP A 93 12.87 5.11 -2.16
CA ASP A 93 13.18 4.75 -0.78
C ASP A 93 14.53 4.01 -0.67
N TRP A 94 15.01 3.76 0.55
CA TRP A 94 16.24 3.01 0.77
C TRP A 94 16.18 2.13 2.02
N LEU A 95 17.13 1.21 2.13
CA LEU A 95 17.21 0.19 3.17
C LEU A 95 18.42 0.40 4.09
N ALA A 96 18.30 -0.06 5.35
CA ALA A 96 19.44 -0.30 6.20
C ALA A 96 20.27 -1.50 5.66
N PRO A 97 21.60 -1.47 5.79
CA PRO A 97 22.44 -2.62 5.44
C PRO A 97 22.02 -3.88 6.20
N GLY A 98 21.94 -5.03 5.51
CA GLY A 98 21.62 -6.32 6.11
C GLY A 98 20.15 -6.50 6.55
N TYR A 99 19.27 -5.56 6.22
CA TYR A 99 17.85 -5.63 6.62
C TYR A 99 17.11 -6.82 5.99
N TYR A 100 17.24 -7.05 4.69
CA TYR A 100 16.56 -8.18 4.04
C TYR A 100 17.07 -9.55 4.50
N PRO A 101 18.38 -9.80 4.64
CA PRO A 101 18.86 -11.02 5.28
C PRO A 101 18.25 -11.28 6.66
N GLN A 102 18.18 -10.27 7.51
CA GLN A 102 17.59 -10.38 8.84
C GLN A 102 16.08 -10.63 8.79
N LEU A 103 15.36 -9.94 7.89
CA LEU A 103 13.91 -10.11 7.74
C LEU A 103 13.57 -11.51 7.20
N LEU A 104 14.37 -12.04 6.26
CA LEU A 104 14.23 -13.40 5.76
C LEU A 104 14.42 -14.44 6.87
N SER A 105 15.50 -14.35 7.65
CA SER A 105 15.71 -15.26 8.79
C SER A 105 14.53 -15.19 9.76
N THR A 106 14.02 -14.01 10.04
CA THR A 106 12.89 -13.83 10.96
C THR A 106 11.59 -14.48 10.46
N ILE A 107 11.24 -14.35 9.17
CA ILE A 107 10.02 -14.99 8.64
C ILE A 107 10.17 -16.50 8.54
N GLU A 108 11.37 -17.00 8.19
CA GLU A 108 11.67 -18.44 8.18
C GLU A 108 11.53 -19.05 9.58
N GLU A 109 12.06 -18.40 10.62
CA GLU A 109 11.95 -18.83 12.03
C GLU A 109 10.49 -18.84 12.52
N LEU A 110 9.69 -17.84 12.12
CA LEU A 110 8.28 -17.73 12.49
C LEU A 110 7.39 -18.71 11.71
N GLY A 111 7.76 -19.11 10.51
CA GLY A 111 7.03 -20.05 9.65
C GLY A 111 5.64 -19.56 9.22
N CYS A 112 5.42 -18.23 9.18
CA CYS A 112 4.12 -17.65 8.85
C CYS A 112 4.03 -17.23 7.37
N ASP A 113 2.80 -16.91 6.90
CA ASP A 113 2.55 -16.50 5.52
C ASP A 113 3.18 -15.16 5.18
N PHE A 114 3.15 -14.21 6.13
CA PHE A 114 3.78 -12.93 5.97
C PHE A 114 4.15 -12.27 7.29
N VAL A 115 5.10 -11.36 7.22
CA VAL A 115 5.44 -10.48 8.33
C VAL A 115 5.22 -9.01 7.95
N ARG A 116 4.86 -8.18 8.96
CA ARG A 116 4.79 -6.73 8.83
C ARG A 116 5.89 -6.11 9.66
N THR A 117 6.50 -5.03 9.14
CA THR A 117 7.61 -4.34 9.80
C THR A 117 7.28 -2.89 10.08
N ASP A 118 7.87 -2.34 11.13
CA ASP A 118 7.92 -0.90 11.36
C ASP A 118 8.83 -0.23 10.31
N HIS A 119 8.74 1.10 10.14
CA HIS A 119 9.62 1.84 9.23
C HIS A 119 10.03 3.20 9.79
N VAL A 120 11.01 3.81 9.17
CA VAL A 120 11.46 5.18 9.45
C VAL A 120 10.95 6.09 8.35
N GLN A 121 10.12 7.06 8.69
CA GLN A 121 9.73 8.13 7.78
C GLN A 121 10.80 9.23 7.81
N CYS A 122 11.28 9.63 6.63
CA CYS A 122 12.31 10.63 6.45
C CYS A 122 11.74 11.86 5.73
N THR A 123 11.78 13.02 6.37
CA THR A 123 11.39 14.31 5.79
C THR A 123 12.54 15.28 5.94
N ALA A 124 13.22 15.64 4.86
CA ALA A 124 14.45 16.41 4.89
C ALA A 124 15.45 15.88 5.94
N ARG A 125 15.64 16.58 7.06
CA ARG A 125 16.54 16.16 8.16
C ARG A 125 15.82 15.43 9.30
N ALA A 126 14.49 15.43 9.30
CA ALA A 126 13.71 14.79 10.36
C ALA A 126 13.49 13.32 10.06
N ARG A 127 13.56 12.48 11.09
CA ARG A 127 13.26 11.07 11.04
C ARG A 127 12.28 10.71 12.15
N SER A 128 11.25 9.95 11.84
CA SER A 128 10.27 9.47 12.80
C SER A 128 9.98 7.99 12.58
N VAL A 129 9.85 7.25 13.66
CA VAL A 129 9.48 5.83 13.58
C VAL A 129 7.97 5.70 13.45
N HIS A 130 7.54 5.04 12.41
CA HIS A 130 6.15 4.65 12.20
C HIS A 130 5.99 3.16 12.49
N ARG A 131 5.10 2.85 13.43
CA ARG A 131 4.88 1.49 13.89
C ARG A 131 3.61 0.89 13.29
N VAL A 132 3.68 -0.40 12.98
CA VAL A 132 2.47 -1.18 12.69
C VAL A 132 1.53 -1.06 13.89
N PRO A 133 0.23 -0.70 13.69
CA PRO A 133 -0.73 -0.50 14.78
C PRO A 133 -1.14 -1.83 15.44
N HIS A 134 -0.17 -2.51 16.07
CA HIS A 134 -0.38 -3.74 16.82
C HIS A 134 0.69 -3.88 17.90
N GLY A 135 0.28 -4.26 19.12
CA GLY A 135 1.19 -4.26 20.29
C GLY A 135 2.14 -5.46 20.36
N ARG A 136 1.70 -6.65 19.93
CA ARG A 136 2.52 -7.86 19.99
C ARG A 136 3.54 -7.90 18.86
N ARG A 137 4.76 -8.29 19.17
CA ARG A 137 5.87 -8.45 18.21
C ARG A 137 6.43 -9.87 18.29
N GLY A 138 6.80 -10.46 17.13
CA GLY A 138 7.38 -11.81 17.05
C GLY A 138 6.41 -12.94 17.43
N VAL A 139 5.11 -12.69 17.37
CA VAL A 139 4.07 -13.69 17.70
C VAL A 139 3.25 -13.95 16.45
N VAL A 140 3.18 -15.22 16.04
CA VAL A 140 2.34 -15.66 14.92
C VAL A 140 0.86 -15.64 15.35
N MET A 141 0.01 -15.10 14.49
CA MET A 141 -1.42 -14.90 14.74
C MET A 141 -2.26 -15.02 13.46
N ASP A 142 -3.57 -15.16 13.59
CA ASP A 142 -4.51 -15.03 12.49
C ASP A 142 -4.55 -13.56 12.02
N PRO A 143 -4.27 -13.26 10.73
CA PRO A 143 -4.31 -11.90 10.22
C PRO A 143 -5.69 -11.23 10.37
N ARG A 144 -6.76 -11.99 10.41
CA ARG A 144 -8.12 -11.47 10.57
C ARG A 144 -8.36 -10.82 11.94
N GLU A 145 -7.67 -11.31 12.98
CA GLU A 145 -7.78 -10.75 14.34
C GLU A 145 -7.25 -9.31 14.42
N VAL A 146 -6.29 -8.96 13.56
CA VAL A 146 -5.67 -7.62 13.56
C VAL A 146 -6.30 -6.65 12.57
N ILE A 147 -7.41 -7.03 11.92
CA ILE A 147 -8.30 -6.10 11.22
C ILE A 147 -9.07 -5.25 12.23
N LEU A 148 -9.42 -5.83 13.37
CA LEU A 148 -10.23 -5.23 14.43
C LEU A 148 -9.38 -4.63 15.55
N PRO A 149 -9.95 -3.80 16.41
CA PRO A 149 -11.34 -3.32 16.41
C PRO A 149 -11.61 -2.19 15.41
N ALA A 150 -12.90 -1.92 15.15
CA ALA A 150 -13.30 -0.94 14.15
C ALA A 150 -13.00 0.51 14.57
N ASP A 151 -12.98 0.83 15.86
CA ASP A 151 -12.94 2.17 16.44
C ASP A 151 -11.56 2.83 16.46
N ARG A 152 -10.50 2.10 16.17
CA ARG A 152 -9.11 2.59 16.15
C ARG A 152 -8.32 2.16 14.92
N SER A 153 -7.12 2.72 14.75
CA SER A 153 -6.17 2.27 13.73
C SER A 153 -5.68 0.85 14.02
N THR A 154 -5.65 0.02 12.98
CA THR A 154 -5.27 -1.40 13.03
C THR A 154 -4.35 -1.75 11.87
N SER A 155 -3.91 -3.00 11.74
CA SER A 155 -2.94 -3.44 10.74
C SER A 155 -3.36 -3.12 9.29
N VAL A 156 -4.66 -3.16 8.97
CA VAL A 156 -5.16 -2.82 7.62
C VAL A 156 -5.13 -1.32 7.31
N ASP A 157 -4.98 -0.46 8.32
CA ASP A 157 -4.81 0.98 8.10
C ASP A 157 -3.34 1.34 7.77
N TYR A 158 -2.40 0.41 8.02
CA TYR A 158 -0.98 0.52 7.71
C TYR A 158 -0.70 -0.08 6.33
N ALA A 159 -1.24 0.56 5.30
CA ALA A 159 -1.24 0.06 3.93
C ALA A 159 0.05 0.46 3.19
N PHE A 160 1.14 -0.23 3.49
CA PHE A 160 2.44 -0.11 2.84
C PHE A 160 2.88 -1.49 2.37
N ALA A 161 2.80 -1.78 1.08
CA ALA A 161 3.15 -3.09 0.53
C ALA A 161 4.62 -3.47 0.82
N TRP A 162 5.52 -2.49 0.80
CA TRP A 162 6.94 -2.66 1.09
C TRP A 162 7.27 -2.88 2.58
N ALA A 163 6.32 -2.65 3.51
CA ALA A 163 6.57 -2.83 4.94
C ALA A 163 6.32 -4.28 5.38
N GLY A 164 6.99 -5.23 4.76
CA GLY A 164 6.85 -6.65 5.10
C GLY A 164 7.53 -7.58 4.11
N MET A 165 7.40 -8.89 4.36
CA MET A 165 7.85 -9.97 3.48
C MET A 165 6.76 -11.04 3.45
N TYR A 166 6.58 -11.68 2.29
CA TYR A 166 5.43 -12.51 1.95
C TYR A 166 5.90 -13.85 1.40
N HIS A 167 5.39 -14.95 1.93
CA HIS A 167 5.69 -16.28 1.39
C HIS A 167 5.03 -16.46 0.02
N ARG A 168 5.74 -17.11 -0.92
CA ARG A 168 5.32 -17.34 -2.31
C ARG A 168 3.93 -17.97 -2.44
N ARG A 169 3.50 -18.83 -1.53
CA ARG A 169 2.15 -19.42 -1.56
C ARG A 169 1.04 -18.38 -1.67
N LEU A 170 1.23 -17.18 -1.10
CA LEU A 170 0.27 -16.07 -1.26
C LEU A 170 0.26 -15.51 -2.69
N LEU A 171 1.38 -15.57 -3.40
CA LEU A 171 1.46 -15.21 -4.82
C LEU A 171 0.77 -16.27 -5.67
N ASP A 172 1.06 -17.55 -5.44
CA ASP A 172 0.49 -18.68 -6.16
C ASP A 172 -1.05 -18.75 -5.99
N ASP A 173 -1.55 -18.33 -4.82
CA ASP A 173 -2.99 -18.20 -4.52
C ASP A 173 -3.61 -16.89 -5.07
N GLY A 174 -2.84 -16.03 -5.75
CA GLY A 174 -3.29 -14.75 -6.33
C GLY A 174 -3.54 -13.62 -5.32
N VAL A 175 -3.16 -13.83 -4.04
CA VAL A 175 -3.41 -12.86 -2.96
C VAL A 175 -2.53 -11.62 -3.08
N LEU A 176 -1.32 -11.73 -3.63
CA LEU A 176 -0.36 -10.62 -3.70
C LEU A 176 -0.55 -9.69 -4.91
N HIS A 177 -1.32 -10.07 -5.95
CA HIS A 177 -1.51 -9.22 -7.11
C HIS A 177 -2.34 -7.97 -6.77
N PHE A 178 -1.92 -6.84 -7.29
CA PHE A 178 -2.64 -5.58 -7.17
C PHE A 178 -3.74 -5.49 -8.24
N LYS A 179 -4.83 -4.80 -7.93
CA LYS A 179 -5.88 -4.54 -8.93
C LYS A 179 -5.40 -3.47 -9.91
N ASP A 180 -5.47 -3.79 -11.18
CA ASP A 180 -5.14 -2.85 -12.24
C ASP A 180 -6.13 -1.67 -12.32
N GLY A 181 -5.65 -0.56 -12.89
CA GLY A 181 -6.47 0.62 -13.15
C GLY A 181 -6.63 1.59 -11.96
N LEU A 182 -6.00 1.31 -10.81
CA LEU A 182 -5.84 2.26 -9.72
C LEU A 182 -4.48 2.96 -9.86
N ARG A 183 -4.49 4.28 -10.00
CA ARG A 183 -3.26 5.08 -10.08
C ARG A 183 -2.74 5.51 -8.70
N THR A 184 -3.61 5.48 -7.69
CA THR A 184 -3.28 5.72 -6.28
C THR A 184 -4.16 4.81 -5.40
N ALA A 185 -3.77 4.64 -4.13
CA ALA A 185 -4.49 3.84 -3.13
C ALA A 185 -4.69 2.36 -3.51
N GLU A 186 -3.89 1.82 -4.44
CA GLU A 186 -3.87 0.41 -4.86
C GLU A 186 -3.53 -0.53 -3.71
N ASP A 187 -2.80 -0.03 -2.71
CA ASP A 187 -2.42 -0.73 -1.50
C ASP A 187 -3.61 -0.99 -0.54
N ARG A 188 -4.72 -0.22 -0.64
CA ARG A 188 -5.88 -0.34 0.24
C ARG A 188 -6.64 -1.64 0.04
N PRO A 189 -7.17 -1.99 -1.16
CA PRO A 189 -7.80 -3.29 -1.37
C PRO A 189 -6.81 -4.45 -1.20
N TRP A 190 -5.54 -4.25 -1.57
CA TRP A 190 -4.49 -5.23 -1.42
C TRP A 190 -4.26 -5.65 0.04
N ILE A 191 -4.07 -4.70 0.96
CA ILE A 191 -3.83 -5.01 2.38
C ILE A 191 -5.06 -5.66 3.05
N TRP A 192 -6.27 -5.25 2.66
CA TRP A 192 -7.49 -5.86 3.15
C TRP A 192 -7.61 -7.31 2.70
N ARG A 193 -7.38 -7.60 1.42
CA ARG A 193 -7.37 -8.96 0.88
C ARG A 193 -6.30 -9.82 1.56
N LEU A 194 -5.07 -9.31 1.69
CA LEU A 194 -3.98 -10.00 2.38
C LEU A 194 -4.40 -10.46 3.79
N HIS A 195 -5.04 -9.58 4.58
CA HIS A 195 -5.45 -9.94 5.94
C HIS A 195 -6.68 -10.86 5.99
N ARG A 196 -7.52 -10.88 4.97
CA ARG A 196 -8.68 -11.78 4.92
C ARG A 196 -8.33 -13.19 4.42
N GLU A 197 -7.37 -13.30 3.51
CA GLU A 197 -7.09 -14.55 2.79
C GLU A 197 -5.87 -15.32 3.34
N ALA A 198 -4.86 -14.64 3.89
CA ALA A 198 -3.72 -15.31 4.48
C ALA A 198 -4.12 -16.03 5.80
N LYS A 199 -3.38 -17.10 6.14
CA LYS A 199 -3.68 -17.94 7.32
C LYS A 199 -2.90 -17.53 8.55
N SER A 200 -1.73 -16.90 8.38
CA SER A 200 -0.85 -16.56 9.48
C SER A 200 0.01 -15.33 9.19
N MET A 201 0.23 -14.52 10.21
CA MET A 201 1.13 -13.37 10.14
C MET A 201 1.85 -13.14 11.46
N ALA A 202 2.90 -12.33 11.40
CA ALA A 202 3.48 -11.73 12.59
C ALA A 202 3.84 -10.26 12.32
N VAL A 203 3.85 -9.45 13.36
CA VAL A 203 4.46 -8.12 13.33
C VAL A 203 5.84 -8.22 13.97
N VAL A 204 6.86 -7.72 13.29
CA VAL A 204 8.24 -7.75 13.78
C VAL A 204 8.77 -6.33 13.95
N GLY A 205 9.54 -6.11 15.01
CA GLY A 205 10.06 -4.79 15.40
C GLY A 205 11.30 -4.35 14.60
N LEU A 206 11.50 -4.89 13.40
CA LEU A 206 12.65 -4.52 12.56
C LEU A 206 12.43 -3.15 11.92
N LEU A 207 13.47 -2.32 12.01
CA LEU A 207 13.55 -0.99 11.38
C LEU A 207 14.62 -1.03 10.30
N GLY A 208 14.22 -1.05 9.05
CA GLY A 208 15.17 -1.12 7.95
C GLY A 208 14.73 -0.46 6.68
N VAL A 209 13.45 -0.10 6.54
CA VAL A 209 12.97 0.72 5.42
C VAL A 209 12.95 2.19 5.85
N PHE A 210 13.57 3.03 5.04
CA PHE A 210 13.57 4.48 5.17
C PHE A 210 12.67 5.08 4.08
N TYR A 211 11.46 5.43 4.47
CA TYR A 211 10.43 5.98 3.59
C TYR A 211 10.63 7.48 3.40
N ARG A 212 10.92 7.91 2.17
CA ARG A 212 11.16 9.30 1.81
C ARG A 212 9.86 10.09 1.69
N ARG A 213 9.79 11.22 2.38
CA ARG A 213 8.66 12.15 2.30
C ARG A 213 9.10 13.51 1.74
N GLY A 214 8.14 14.22 1.15
CA GLY A 214 8.43 15.54 0.56
C GLY A 214 9.03 15.48 -0.84
N VAL A 215 8.97 14.32 -1.49
CA VAL A 215 9.31 14.17 -2.91
C VAL A 215 8.23 14.87 -3.74
N ALA A 216 8.62 15.80 -4.61
CA ALA A 216 7.67 16.58 -5.41
C ALA A 216 6.80 15.72 -6.35
N SER A 217 7.34 14.60 -6.83
CA SER A 217 6.66 13.63 -7.68
C SER A 217 5.84 12.59 -6.90
N SER A 218 5.81 12.66 -5.56
CA SER A 218 5.13 11.66 -4.73
C SER A 218 3.63 11.61 -5.01
N LEU A 219 3.13 10.42 -5.31
CA LEU A 219 1.70 10.15 -5.53
C LEU A 219 0.81 10.60 -4.37
N THR A 220 1.35 10.68 -3.15
CA THR A 220 0.58 11.13 -1.97
C THR A 220 0.38 12.65 -1.92
N GLN A 221 1.10 13.43 -2.74
CA GLN A 221 1.07 14.90 -2.73
C GLN A 221 0.37 15.51 -3.95
N ILE A 222 0.10 14.73 -4.99
CA ILE A 222 -0.60 15.24 -6.18
C ILE A 222 -2.01 15.74 -5.82
N GLY A 223 -2.44 16.80 -6.47
CA GLY A 223 -3.78 17.41 -6.27
C GLY A 223 -4.75 17.14 -7.42
N ASP A 224 -4.44 16.20 -8.31
CA ASP A 224 -5.22 15.90 -9.52
C ASP A 224 -6.23 14.74 -9.32
N VAL A 225 -6.90 14.38 -10.42
CA VAL A 225 -7.98 13.38 -10.43
C VAL A 225 -7.53 11.99 -9.98
N ARG A 226 -6.26 11.63 -10.11
CA ARG A 226 -5.72 10.33 -9.67
C ARG A 226 -5.90 10.10 -8.18
N GLN A 227 -5.89 11.17 -7.38
CA GLN A 227 -6.17 11.06 -5.94
C GLN A 227 -7.58 10.59 -5.62
N LEU A 228 -8.51 10.63 -6.56
CA LEU A 228 -9.89 10.16 -6.35
C LEU A 228 -10.02 8.63 -6.44
N ASP A 229 -8.98 7.92 -6.87
CA ASP A 229 -8.99 6.45 -6.96
C ASP A 229 -9.19 5.78 -5.60
N PHE A 230 -8.92 6.46 -4.49
CA PHE A 230 -9.26 5.93 -3.16
C PHE A 230 -10.75 5.57 -3.04
N ILE A 231 -11.64 6.28 -3.79
CA ILE A 231 -13.08 5.99 -3.78
C ILE A 231 -13.32 4.62 -4.40
N ARG A 232 -12.77 4.35 -5.58
CA ARG A 232 -12.86 3.05 -6.25
C ARG A 232 -12.20 1.94 -5.43
N ALA A 233 -11.06 2.25 -4.82
CA ALA A 233 -10.33 1.32 -3.98
C ALA A 233 -11.16 0.88 -2.76
N PHE A 234 -11.81 1.82 -2.08
CA PHE A 234 -12.66 1.50 -0.92
C PHE A 234 -14.04 0.96 -1.30
N ASP A 235 -14.61 1.36 -2.44
CA ASP A 235 -15.82 0.69 -2.96
C ASP A 235 -15.55 -0.82 -3.15
N GLN A 236 -14.39 -1.19 -3.70
CA GLN A 236 -13.95 -2.59 -3.78
C GLN A 236 -13.78 -3.24 -2.40
N VAL A 237 -13.15 -2.55 -1.44
CA VAL A 237 -12.99 -3.08 -0.06
C VAL A 237 -14.37 -3.37 0.54
N ILE A 238 -15.34 -2.48 0.38
CA ILE A 238 -16.71 -2.70 0.88
C ILE A 238 -17.37 -3.89 0.20
N GLU A 239 -17.28 -3.97 -1.14
CA GLU A 239 -17.86 -5.06 -1.93
C GLU A 239 -17.28 -6.42 -1.52
N GLU A 240 -15.96 -6.54 -1.51
CA GLU A 240 -15.28 -7.79 -1.12
C GLU A 240 -15.52 -8.15 0.35
N THR A 241 -15.61 -7.15 1.24
CA THR A 241 -15.88 -7.40 2.67
C THR A 241 -17.33 -7.82 2.90
N ALA A 242 -18.28 -7.30 2.11
CA ALA A 242 -19.69 -7.69 2.19
C ALA A 242 -19.93 -9.16 1.78
N GLN A 243 -19.05 -9.73 0.96
CA GLN A 243 -19.09 -11.14 0.53
C GLN A 243 -18.28 -12.06 1.48
N ASP A 244 -17.61 -11.50 2.48
CA ASP A 244 -16.78 -12.27 3.40
C ASP A 244 -17.64 -13.02 4.43
N ARG A 245 -17.18 -14.23 4.84
CA ARG A 245 -17.84 -15.06 5.89
C ARG A 245 -18.00 -14.35 7.24
N ALA A 246 -17.20 -13.30 7.48
CA ALA A 246 -17.26 -12.48 8.70
C ALA A 246 -17.68 -11.03 8.38
N ALA A 247 -18.53 -10.84 7.38
CA ALA A 247 -19.00 -9.52 6.91
C ALA A 247 -19.51 -8.64 8.06
N ASP A 248 -20.35 -9.21 8.94
CA ASP A 248 -20.94 -8.48 10.07
C ASP A 248 -19.89 -7.89 11.02
N LEU A 249 -18.72 -8.54 11.16
CA LEU A 249 -17.62 -8.06 12.00
C LEU A 249 -16.70 -7.08 11.26
N LEU A 250 -16.49 -7.29 9.96
CA LEU A 250 -15.48 -6.56 9.19
C LEU A 250 -16.02 -5.30 8.52
N LEU A 251 -17.29 -5.29 8.08
CA LEU A 251 -17.91 -4.12 7.44
C LEU A 251 -17.87 -2.85 8.30
N PRO A 252 -18.13 -2.89 9.62
CA PRO A 252 -18.02 -1.71 10.48
C PRO A 252 -16.63 -1.07 10.40
N LYS A 253 -15.57 -1.89 10.36
CA LYS A 253 -14.19 -1.41 10.21
C LYS A 253 -13.95 -0.81 8.83
N ALA A 254 -14.38 -1.48 7.75
CA ALA A 254 -14.21 -1.01 6.38
C ALA A 254 -14.93 0.31 6.13
N VAL A 255 -16.20 0.43 6.53
CA VAL A 255 -17.00 1.66 6.42
C VAL A 255 -16.38 2.80 7.22
N ARG A 256 -15.95 2.54 8.47
CA ARG A 256 -15.32 3.55 9.31
C ARG A 256 -14.01 4.05 8.71
N THR A 257 -13.14 3.15 8.21
CA THR A 257 -11.88 3.53 7.57
C THR A 257 -12.16 4.36 6.30
N TYR A 258 -13.11 3.94 5.48
CA TYR A 258 -13.51 4.70 4.29
C TYR A 258 -14.01 6.11 4.65
N CYS A 259 -14.87 6.24 5.63
CA CYS A 259 -15.34 7.53 6.16
C CYS A 259 -14.17 8.40 6.65
N ALA A 260 -13.19 7.81 7.34
CA ALA A 260 -12.00 8.53 7.81
C ALA A 260 -11.17 9.08 6.64
N ILE A 261 -10.96 8.29 5.59
CA ILE A 261 -10.23 8.72 4.38
C ILE A 261 -11.00 9.81 3.61
N ILE A 262 -12.31 9.68 3.42
CA ILE A 262 -13.15 10.76 2.86
C ILE A 262 -12.97 12.04 3.67
N SER A 263 -13.07 11.96 5.00
CA SER A 263 -12.92 13.12 5.88
C SER A 263 -11.54 13.75 5.80
N HIS A 264 -10.48 12.94 5.66
CA HIS A 264 -9.09 13.38 5.49
C HIS A 264 -8.95 14.22 4.20
N HIS A 265 -9.39 13.68 3.05
CA HIS A 265 -9.32 14.40 1.78
C HIS A 265 -10.17 15.67 1.76
N LEU A 266 -11.34 15.67 2.41
CA LEU A 266 -12.16 16.87 2.58
C LEU A 266 -11.51 17.90 3.52
N GLY A 267 -10.70 17.45 4.48
CA GLY A 267 -9.95 18.31 5.40
C GLY A 267 -8.82 19.09 4.74
N SER A 268 -8.28 18.55 3.64
CA SER A 268 -7.19 19.14 2.85
C SER A 268 -7.65 19.46 1.42
N ILE A 269 -8.90 19.89 1.28
CA ILE A 269 -9.54 20.05 -0.04
C ILE A 269 -8.94 21.18 -0.86
N GLU A 270 -8.31 22.14 -0.22
CA GLU A 270 -7.62 23.29 -0.84
C GLU A 270 -6.41 22.89 -1.68
N ARG A 271 -5.84 21.70 -1.44
CA ARG A 271 -4.72 21.17 -2.25
C ARG A 271 -5.14 20.71 -3.65
N PHE A 272 -6.46 20.52 -3.86
CA PHE A 272 -6.98 20.03 -5.14
C PHE A 272 -7.39 21.18 -6.05
N GLU A 273 -7.21 20.97 -7.35
CA GLU A 273 -7.79 21.86 -8.35
C GLU A 273 -9.31 22.00 -8.14
N PRO A 274 -9.92 23.18 -8.44
CA PRO A 274 -11.33 23.43 -8.19
C PRO A 274 -12.29 22.40 -8.80
N GLN A 275 -11.96 21.89 -9.98
CA GLN A 275 -12.76 20.84 -10.64
C GLN A 275 -12.65 19.50 -9.93
N VAL A 276 -11.42 19.12 -9.51
CA VAL A 276 -11.16 17.89 -8.77
C VAL A 276 -11.81 17.95 -7.37
N ALA A 277 -11.74 19.10 -6.70
CA ALA A 277 -12.41 19.33 -5.43
C ALA A 277 -13.94 19.17 -5.52
N ARG A 278 -14.55 19.60 -6.64
CA ARG A 278 -15.99 19.36 -6.91
C ARG A 278 -16.28 17.87 -7.10
N LYS A 279 -15.49 17.19 -7.94
CA LYS A 279 -15.59 15.73 -8.17
C LYS A 279 -15.43 14.96 -6.86
N LEU A 280 -14.42 15.29 -6.05
CA LEU A 280 -14.20 14.68 -4.73
C LEU A 280 -15.48 14.73 -3.87
N ARG A 281 -16.12 15.91 -3.75
CA ARG A 281 -17.36 16.04 -2.97
C ARG A 281 -18.50 15.20 -3.53
N THR A 282 -18.70 15.22 -4.85
CA THR A 282 -19.80 14.49 -5.50
C THR A 282 -19.60 12.98 -5.41
N MET A 283 -18.41 12.49 -5.77
CA MET A 283 -18.09 11.05 -5.72
C MET A 283 -18.11 10.52 -4.29
N SER A 284 -17.58 11.27 -3.32
CA SER A 284 -17.64 10.87 -1.91
C SER A 284 -19.08 10.84 -1.37
N ALA A 285 -19.94 11.78 -1.78
CA ALA A 285 -21.37 11.74 -1.42
C ALA A 285 -22.08 10.52 -2.03
N ALA A 286 -21.77 10.17 -3.28
CA ALA A 286 -22.28 8.96 -3.94
C ALA A 286 -21.80 7.70 -3.22
N ALA A 287 -20.51 7.60 -2.92
CA ALA A 287 -19.93 6.47 -2.19
C ALA A 287 -20.63 6.25 -0.83
N MET A 288 -20.85 7.31 -0.06
CA MET A 288 -21.58 7.21 1.21
C MET A 288 -23.03 6.73 1.06
N LYS A 289 -23.68 6.99 -0.07
CA LYS A 289 -25.03 6.48 -0.35
C LYS A 289 -25.05 5.00 -0.73
N ARG A 290 -23.94 4.48 -1.31
CA ARG A 290 -23.77 3.06 -1.65
C ARG A 290 -23.39 2.18 -0.46
N MET A 291 -22.77 2.75 0.59
CA MET A 291 -22.42 2.01 1.81
C MET A 291 -23.66 1.40 2.47
N PRO A 292 -23.54 0.26 3.19
CA PRO A 292 -24.60 -0.25 4.07
C PRO A 292 -25.04 0.82 5.07
N GLN A 293 -26.31 1.23 5.04
CA GLN A 293 -26.76 2.48 5.67
C GLN A 293 -26.87 2.39 7.19
N ASP A 294 -27.15 1.23 7.73
CA ASP A 294 -27.11 0.88 9.16
C ASP A 294 -25.69 0.97 9.71
N VAL A 295 -24.73 0.29 9.05
CA VAL A 295 -23.31 0.31 9.39
C VAL A 295 -22.73 1.73 9.29
N LEU A 296 -23.11 2.48 8.23
CA LEU A 296 -22.69 3.87 8.07
C LEU A 296 -23.20 4.75 9.20
N LYS A 297 -24.45 4.55 9.64
CA LYS A 297 -25.02 5.30 10.76
C LYS A 297 -24.20 5.06 12.04
N GLU A 298 -23.95 3.80 12.39
CA GLU A 298 -23.16 3.42 13.56
C GLU A 298 -21.72 3.98 13.49
N ALA A 299 -21.08 3.88 12.32
CA ALA A 299 -19.75 4.45 12.11
C ALA A 299 -19.73 5.97 12.36
N LEU A 300 -20.74 6.71 11.85
CA LEU A 300 -20.85 8.16 12.06
C LEU A 300 -21.17 8.53 13.50
N ASP A 301 -21.94 7.71 14.23
CA ASP A 301 -22.31 7.95 15.63
C ASP A 301 -21.12 7.70 16.57
N SER A 302 -20.19 6.83 16.18
CA SER A 302 -18.97 6.51 16.93
C SER A 302 -17.75 7.38 16.60
N MET A 303 -17.84 8.26 15.58
CA MET A 303 -16.76 9.18 15.20
C MET A 303 -16.76 10.45 16.05
N ASP A 304 -15.63 11.17 16.04
CA ASP A 304 -15.59 12.52 16.59
C ASP A 304 -16.61 13.45 15.93
N VAL A 305 -17.13 14.39 16.72
CA VAL A 305 -18.25 15.27 16.33
C VAL A 305 -17.95 16.08 15.06
N GLN A 306 -16.71 16.54 14.87
CA GLN A 306 -16.35 17.38 13.73
C GLN A 306 -16.36 16.57 12.43
N ARG A 307 -15.74 15.38 12.44
CA ARG A 307 -15.74 14.45 11.28
C ARG A 307 -17.15 14.00 10.96
N ALA A 308 -17.89 13.53 11.96
CA ALA A 308 -19.27 13.08 11.78
C ALA A 308 -20.16 14.19 11.18
N SER A 309 -20.09 15.42 11.70
CA SER A 309 -20.86 16.56 11.17
C SER A 309 -20.50 16.88 9.71
N ARG A 310 -19.20 16.86 9.36
CA ARG A 310 -18.73 17.06 7.97
C ARG A 310 -19.31 16.01 7.03
N LEU A 311 -19.25 14.74 7.42
CA LEU A 311 -19.71 13.61 6.61
C LEU A 311 -21.25 13.59 6.49
N ARG A 312 -21.99 13.89 7.57
CA ARG A 312 -23.46 14.01 7.52
C ARG A 312 -23.91 15.12 6.57
N ARG A 313 -23.22 16.27 6.55
CA ARG A 313 -23.47 17.35 5.57
C ARG A 313 -23.17 16.90 4.14
N LEU A 314 -22.09 16.18 3.93
CA LEU A 314 -21.71 15.64 2.62
C LEU A 314 -22.79 14.69 2.09
N ARG A 315 -23.25 13.72 2.90
CA ARG A 315 -24.26 12.71 2.53
C ARG A 315 -25.57 13.33 2.03
N ARG A 316 -25.94 14.52 2.53
CA ARG A 316 -27.16 15.24 2.13
C ARG A 316 -27.05 15.93 0.76
N ARG A 317 -25.86 15.98 0.16
CA ARG A 317 -25.69 16.63 -1.15
C ARG A 317 -26.43 15.87 -2.24
N PRO A 318 -27.06 16.58 -3.19
CA PRO A 318 -27.56 15.95 -4.38
C PRO A 318 -26.40 15.32 -5.16
N VAL A 319 -26.62 14.13 -5.69
CA VAL A 319 -25.68 13.41 -6.55
C VAL A 319 -26.33 13.28 -7.91
N PRO A 320 -25.69 13.75 -8.99
CA PRO A 320 -26.16 13.51 -10.37
C PRO A 320 -26.33 12.03 -10.64
N ALA A 321 -27.34 11.64 -11.42
CA ALA A 321 -27.63 10.25 -11.73
C ALA A 321 -26.45 9.52 -12.37
N GLU A 322 -25.66 10.19 -13.20
CA GLU A 322 -24.45 9.68 -13.86
C GLU A 322 -23.31 9.27 -12.90
N VAL A 323 -23.35 9.72 -11.65
CA VAL A 323 -22.31 9.44 -10.63
C VAL A 323 -22.86 8.51 -9.53
N ALA A 324 -24.17 8.30 -9.51
CA ALA A 324 -24.83 7.48 -8.50
C ALA A 324 -24.82 5.98 -8.82
N ALA A 325 -24.62 5.64 -10.09
CA ALA A 325 -24.42 4.28 -10.60
C ALA A 325 -22.94 3.88 -10.49
#